data_fec2e73b59cbb83c52656ed30b01edde
#
_entry.id   fec2e73b59cbb83c52656ed30b01edde
#
_cell.length_a   1.000
_cell.length_b   1.000
_cell.length_c   1.000
_cell.angle_alpha   90.00
_cell.angle_beta   90.00
_cell.angle_gamma   90.00
#
_symmetry.space_group_name_H-M   'P 1'
#
loop_
_entity.id
_entity.type
_entity.pdbx_description
1 polymer ?
#
loop_
_entity_poly.entity_id
_entity_poly.type
_entity_poly.pdbx_seq_one_letter_code
_entity_poly.pdbx_strand_id
1 'polypeptide(L)'
;MLELQKKYWTTLIAAGAVVSCGAAAYAAGFTLPAAPKIAFLYFDQKNDGGWTQAFDEARPKIETAVGMKIPFVEKVPEVAGQIKPAAEQFIQRGYNVIIGTAFGYSDTFKELSEKYPQVAFLNASGTTNGSNLESFYGRTYESQYLCGMIAGAMSKSGKLGFVAAHPIGPVNWTINAYELGALKMNPKATVTVIFTGAWNDPVKERAAAQAMADQGIDVIGQHVDTPTPQIVAQERGIYGTGHHRDLREFAPKATLCSSAWTWEKFLIPELKKVEAGNWQPNPYGAFPGIKDGGTDIACCNTVVPKEVVDKVMAERQAIIDGKHIFAGPLKDTSGKEVVPAGQNLGDAGLWKMDWFLPGVIAQK
;
A
#
# COMPACT_ATOMS: atom_id res chain seq x y z
N MET A 1 13.18 42.35 65.81
CA MET A 1 13.58 43.78 65.65
C MET A 1 13.17 44.12 64.21
N LEU A 2 12.05 44.74 64.16
CA LEU A 2 11.80 46.10 63.74
C LEU A 2 12.10 46.31 62.24
N GLU A 3 11.03 46.45 61.48
CA GLU A 3 10.38 47.75 61.08
C GLU A 3 11.18 48.36 59.88
N LEU A 4 10.57 48.81 58.83
CA LEU A 4 9.50 49.75 58.53
C LEU A 4 9.17 49.62 57.02
N GLN A 5 7.99 49.39 56.60
CA GLN A 5 6.88 50.34 56.28
C GLN A 5 7.17 51.43 55.24
N LYS A 6 6.28 51.36 54.23
CA LYS A 6 5.59 52.48 53.52
C LYS A 6 6.40 53.09 52.33
N LYS A 7 5.83 53.49 51.26
CA LYS A 7 4.48 53.90 50.82
C LYS A 7 4.43 54.23 49.32
N TYR A 8 3.30 53.97 48.71
CA TYR A 8 2.60 54.74 47.66
C TYR A 8 3.23 54.78 46.26
N TRP A 9 2.53 54.70 45.14
CA TRP A 9 1.20 55.14 44.79
C TRP A 9 0.74 54.45 43.50
N THR A 10 -0.53 54.22 43.42
CA THR A 10 -1.36 53.86 42.26
C THR A 10 -1.09 54.66 41.01
N THR A 11 -0.90 53.97 39.91
CA THR A 11 -1.31 54.48 38.61
C THR A 11 -1.97 53.31 37.83
N LEU A 12 -3.28 53.42 37.70
CA LEU A 12 -4.05 52.58 36.77
C LEU A 12 -3.62 52.90 35.36
N ILE A 13 -2.94 51.93 34.73
CA ILE A 13 -2.86 51.86 33.26
C ILE A 13 -3.75 50.69 32.86
N ALA A 14 -4.88 51.01 32.27
CA ALA A 14 -5.73 50.08 31.59
C ALA A 14 -4.97 49.53 30.39
N ALA A 15 -4.26 48.42 30.58
CA ALA A 15 -3.74 47.62 29.46
C ALA A 15 -4.93 46.85 28.91
N GLY A 16 -5.48 47.32 27.82
CA GLY A 16 -6.41 46.56 26.98
C GLY A 16 -5.76 45.27 26.55
N ALA A 17 -6.25 44.15 27.10
CA ALA A 17 -5.92 42.84 26.61
C ALA A 17 -6.46 42.73 25.19
N VAL A 18 -5.60 42.98 24.21
CA VAL A 18 -5.82 42.51 22.84
C VAL A 18 -5.75 41.00 22.91
N VAL A 19 -6.88 40.34 23.06
CA VAL A 19 -7.05 38.95 22.79
C VAL A 19 -6.86 38.83 21.29
N SER A 20 -5.59 38.63 20.86
CA SER A 20 -5.32 38.10 19.52
C SER A 20 -5.90 36.68 19.50
N CYS A 21 -7.15 36.54 19.05
CA CYS A 21 -7.62 35.30 18.48
C CYS A 21 -6.68 34.97 17.34
N GLY A 22 -5.65 34.18 17.65
CA GLY A 22 -4.90 33.42 16.68
C GLY A 22 -5.89 32.44 16.07
N ALA A 23 -6.68 32.90 15.09
CA ALA A 23 -7.27 31.99 14.14
C ALA A 23 -6.09 31.22 13.56
N ALA A 24 -5.97 29.94 13.94
CA ALA A 24 -5.12 29.01 13.19
C ALA A 24 -5.58 29.19 11.75
N ALA A 25 -4.75 29.84 10.94
CA ALA A 25 -4.95 29.88 9.51
C ALA A 25 -4.92 28.42 9.09
N TYR A 26 -6.06 27.82 8.88
CA TYR A 26 -6.14 26.59 8.10
C TYR A 26 -5.42 26.93 6.82
N ALA A 27 -4.28 26.26 6.59
CA ALA A 27 -3.56 26.41 5.34
C ALA A 27 -4.58 26.18 4.23
N ALA A 28 -4.76 27.18 3.36
CA ALA A 28 -5.67 27.04 2.24
C ALA A 28 -5.26 25.79 1.48
N GLY A 29 -6.22 24.91 1.18
CA GLY A 29 -5.96 23.69 0.42
C GLY A 29 -5.34 24.02 -0.93
N PHE A 30 -4.67 23.04 -1.53
CA PHE A 30 -4.13 23.21 -2.88
C PHE A 30 -5.27 23.47 -3.87
N THR A 31 -5.10 24.48 -4.70
CA THR A 31 -6.10 24.89 -5.70
C THR A 31 -5.49 24.90 -7.10
N LEU A 32 -6.13 24.20 -8.02
CA LEU A 32 -5.75 24.23 -9.43
C LEU A 32 -6.10 25.60 -10.06
N PRO A 33 -5.28 26.12 -10.97
CA PRO A 33 -5.58 27.38 -11.71
C PRO A 33 -6.68 27.22 -12.76
N ALA A 34 -7.03 25.99 -13.11
CA ALA A 34 -8.03 25.65 -14.13
C ALA A 34 -8.69 24.30 -13.78
N ALA A 35 -9.76 23.95 -14.51
CA ALA A 35 -10.40 22.63 -14.36
C ALA A 35 -9.37 21.49 -14.47
N PRO A 36 -9.53 20.41 -13.68
CA PRO A 36 -8.57 19.32 -13.66
C PRO A 36 -8.49 18.64 -15.02
N LYS A 37 -7.25 18.36 -15.44
CA LYS A 37 -6.91 17.47 -16.55
C LYS A 37 -5.91 16.46 -16.03
N ILE A 38 -6.33 15.20 -15.96
CA ILE A 38 -5.62 14.13 -15.28
C ILE A 38 -4.87 13.27 -16.28
N ALA A 39 -3.63 12.86 -15.95
CA ALA A 39 -2.87 11.89 -16.74
C ALA A 39 -2.14 10.89 -15.82
N PHE A 40 -1.96 9.65 -16.30
CA PHE A 40 -1.16 8.62 -15.62
C PHE A 40 0.20 8.42 -16.27
N LEU A 41 1.20 8.18 -15.42
CA LEU A 41 2.49 7.62 -15.80
C LEU A 41 2.58 6.20 -15.25
N TYR A 42 2.47 5.21 -16.12
CA TYR A 42 2.55 3.81 -15.76
C TYR A 42 3.98 3.30 -15.78
N PHE A 43 4.37 2.60 -14.70
CA PHE A 43 5.69 1.99 -14.57
C PHE A 43 5.97 0.95 -15.65
N ASP A 44 5.01 0.06 -15.87
CA ASP A 44 5.11 -1.02 -16.87
C ASP A 44 3.97 -0.91 -17.90
N GLN A 45 3.80 -1.94 -18.70
CA GLN A 45 2.67 -2.04 -19.63
C GLN A 45 1.35 -2.24 -18.88
N LYS A 46 0.27 -1.67 -19.40
CA LYS A 46 -1.06 -1.69 -18.77
C LYS A 46 -1.65 -3.09 -18.57
N ASN A 47 -1.09 -4.11 -19.20
CA ASN A 47 -1.50 -5.51 -19.14
C ASN A 47 -0.37 -6.41 -18.61
N ASP A 48 0.39 -5.92 -17.61
CA ASP A 48 1.46 -6.67 -16.94
C ASP A 48 0.95 -7.89 -16.13
N GLY A 49 -0.34 -7.97 -15.91
CA GLY A 49 -0.99 -9.02 -15.12
C GLY A 49 -1.09 -8.71 -13.62
N GLY A 50 -0.52 -7.60 -13.17
CA GLY A 50 -0.46 -7.27 -11.74
C GLY A 50 -0.58 -5.78 -11.44
N TRP A 51 0.56 -5.16 -11.06
CA TRP A 51 0.61 -3.80 -10.53
C TRP A 51 0.03 -2.74 -11.46
N THR A 52 0.54 -2.63 -12.67
CA THR A 52 0.11 -1.60 -13.64
C THR A 52 -1.30 -1.90 -14.14
N GLN A 53 -1.64 -3.16 -14.35
CA GLN A 53 -2.98 -3.56 -14.77
C GLN A 53 -4.03 -3.18 -13.72
N ALA A 54 -3.72 -3.26 -12.42
CA ALA A 54 -4.63 -2.82 -11.36
C ALA A 54 -4.97 -1.32 -11.47
N PHE A 55 -4.04 -0.47 -11.88
CA PHE A 55 -4.33 0.94 -12.18
C PHE A 55 -5.16 1.11 -13.47
N ASP A 56 -4.84 0.34 -14.51
CA ASP A 56 -5.58 0.44 -15.77
C ASP A 56 -7.04 -0.06 -15.63
N GLU A 57 -7.30 -1.01 -14.75
CA GLU A 57 -8.66 -1.45 -14.38
C GLU A 57 -9.42 -0.41 -13.53
N ALA A 58 -8.71 0.33 -12.70
CA ALA A 58 -9.31 1.43 -11.93
C ALA A 58 -9.60 2.67 -12.79
N ARG A 59 -8.77 2.95 -13.81
CA ARG A 59 -8.86 4.14 -14.65
C ARG A 59 -10.23 4.37 -15.28
N PRO A 60 -10.91 3.40 -15.94
CA PRO A 60 -12.25 3.63 -16.49
C PRO A 60 -13.30 3.97 -15.43
N LYS A 61 -13.18 3.45 -14.22
CA LYS A 61 -14.07 3.80 -13.11
C LYS A 61 -13.83 5.24 -12.65
N ILE A 62 -12.55 5.65 -12.59
CA ILE A 62 -12.16 7.03 -12.28
C ILE A 62 -12.67 7.96 -13.38
N GLU A 63 -12.44 7.65 -14.68
CA GLU A 63 -12.94 8.40 -15.83
C GLU A 63 -14.45 8.67 -15.73
N THR A 64 -15.21 7.63 -15.39
CA THR A 64 -16.67 7.74 -15.20
C THR A 64 -17.00 8.68 -14.04
N ALA A 65 -16.29 8.60 -12.94
CA ALA A 65 -16.58 9.39 -11.74
C ALA A 65 -16.20 10.87 -11.88
N VAL A 66 -15.15 11.18 -12.66
CA VAL A 66 -14.68 12.56 -12.92
C VAL A 66 -15.20 13.13 -14.25
N GLY A 67 -15.93 12.35 -15.05
CA GLY A 67 -16.57 12.80 -16.28
C GLY A 67 -15.60 13.12 -17.42
N MET A 68 -14.37 12.58 -17.42
CA MET A 68 -13.36 12.85 -18.44
C MET A 68 -12.51 11.63 -18.77
N LYS A 69 -11.96 11.61 -20.00
CA LYS A 69 -10.96 10.61 -20.40
C LYS A 69 -9.60 10.95 -19.81
N ILE A 70 -8.92 9.92 -19.30
CA ILE A 70 -7.63 10.04 -18.64
C ILE A 70 -6.58 9.32 -19.52
N PRO A 71 -5.72 10.05 -20.24
CA PRO A 71 -4.62 9.47 -20.98
C PRO A 71 -3.54 8.96 -20.05
N PHE A 72 -2.69 8.09 -20.59
CA PHE A 72 -1.55 7.54 -19.88
C PHE A 72 -0.36 7.35 -20.83
N VAL A 73 0.81 7.20 -20.25
CA VAL A 73 2.01 6.69 -20.92
C VAL A 73 2.49 5.46 -20.18
N GLU A 74 2.84 4.42 -20.93
CA GLU A 74 3.30 3.14 -20.41
C GLU A 74 4.83 3.04 -20.41
N LYS A 75 5.36 2.08 -19.63
CA LYS A 75 6.80 1.73 -19.62
C LYS A 75 7.69 2.92 -19.32
N VAL A 76 7.28 3.70 -18.33
CA VAL A 76 8.12 4.76 -17.78
C VAL A 76 8.95 4.15 -16.64
N PRO A 77 10.22 3.79 -16.87
CA PRO A 77 11.02 3.16 -15.83
C PRO A 77 11.40 4.15 -14.72
N GLU A 78 11.83 3.64 -13.58
CA GLU A 78 12.20 4.40 -12.40
C GLU A 78 13.52 5.19 -12.56
N VAL A 79 13.63 5.94 -13.64
CA VAL A 79 14.81 6.73 -14.02
C VAL A 79 14.40 8.17 -14.31
N ALA A 80 14.96 9.12 -13.56
CA ALA A 80 14.61 10.55 -13.66
C ALA A 80 14.63 11.11 -15.09
N GLY A 81 15.61 10.67 -15.92
CA GLY A 81 15.73 11.05 -17.32
C GLY A 81 14.58 10.59 -18.23
N GLN A 82 13.73 9.68 -17.77
CA GLN A 82 12.52 9.24 -18.48
C GLN A 82 11.24 9.72 -17.79
N ILE A 83 11.22 9.78 -16.47
CA ILE A 83 10.05 10.26 -15.70
C ILE A 83 9.78 11.74 -15.99
N LYS A 84 10.83 12.60 -15.93
CA LYS A 84 10.70 14.05 -16.15
C LYS A 84 10.08 14.39 -17.51
N PRO A 85 10.63 13.90 -18.65
CA PRO A 85 10.04 14.19 -19.96
C PRO A 85 8.63 13.67 -20.11
N ALA A 86 8.31 12.49 -19.57
CA ALA A 86 6.98 11.92 -19.62
C ALA A 86 5.94 12.79 -18.90
N ALA A 87 6.25 13.24 -17.68
CA ALA A 87 5.40 14.15 -16.92
C ALA A 87 5.29 15.53 -17.60
N GLU A 88 6.41 16.11 -18.02
CA GLU A 88 6.47 17.44 -18.63
C GLU A 88 5.72 17.51 -19.97
N GLN A 89 5.71 16.43 -20.75
CA GLN A 89 4.94 16.35 -21.98
C GLN A 89 3.43 16.50 -21.71
N PHE A 90 2.90 15.92 -20.63
CA PHE A 90 1.52 16.13 -20.22
C PHE A 90 1.30 17.54 -19.69
N ILE A 91 2.17 18.07 -18.84
CA ILE A 91 2.08 19.42 -18.27
C ILE A 91 2.06 20.47 -19.38
N GLN A 92 2.94 20.35 -20.39
CA GLN A 92 2.98 21.27 -21.55
C GLN A 92 1.70 21.23 -22.41
N ARG A 93 0.97 20.11 -22.38
CA ARG A 93 -0.34 19.95 -23.03
C ARG A 93 -1.50 20.41 -22.14
N GLY A 94 -1.20 21.01 -20.98
CA GLY A 94 -2.16 21.57 -20.04
C GLY A 94 -2.77 20.58 -19.06
N TYR A 95 -2.17 19.39 -18.88
CA TYR A 95 -2.55 18.49 -17.79
C TYR A 95 -1.98 19.04 -16.48
N ASN A 96 -2.84 19.12 -15.47
CA ASN A 96 -2.53 19.75 -14.19
C ASN A 96 -2.74 18.82 -13.00
N VAL A 97 -3.00 17.53 -13.24
CA VAL A 97 -3.01 16.44 -12.26
C VAL A 97 -2.23 15.26 -12.84
N ILE A 98 -1.09 14.95 -12.27
CA ILE A 98 -0.19 13.87 -12.73
C ILE A 98 -0.16 12.76 -11.67
N ILE A 99 -0.53 11.55 -12.08
CA ILE A 99 -0.52 10.38 -11.21
C ILE A 99 0.58 9.44 -11.66
N GLY A 100 1.58 9.24 -10.81
CA GLY A 100 2.67 8.28 -11.01
C GLY A 100 2.39 6.96 -10.32
N THR A 101 2.87 5.86 -10.88
CA THR A 101 2.59 4.53 -10.37
C THR A 101 3.86 3.75 -10.03
N ALA A 102 4.89 4.39 -9.45
CA ALA A 102 6.10 3.68 -9.07
C ALA A 102 6.80 4.28 -7.84
N PHE A 103 7.42 3.37 -7.06
CA PHE A 103 8.21 3.71 -5.88
C PHE A 103 9.37 4.66 -6.22
N GLY A 104 10.13 4.34 -7.26
CA GLY A 104 11.30 5.12 -7.68
C GLY A 104 10.98 6.46 -8.35
N TYR A 105 9.70 6.86 -8.45
CA TYR A 105 9.34 8.20 -8.92
C TYR A 105 9.48 9.27 -7.84
N SER A 106 9.66 8.89 -6.58
CA SER A 106 9.59 9.75 -5.39
C SER A 106 10.38 11.04 -5.51
N ASP A 107 11.69 10.96 -5.73
CA ASP A 107 12.58 12.14 -5.80
C ASP A 107 12.26 12.99 -7.02
N THR A 108 12.00 12.35 -8.16
CA THR A 108 11.66 13.06 -9.41
C THR A 108 10.31 13.79 -9.28
N PHE A 109 9.31 13.20 -8.65
CA PHE A 109 8.03 13.85 -8.40
C PHE A 109 8.18 15.00 -7.39
N LYS A 110 9.07 14.87 -6.41
CA LYS A 110 9.40 15.97 -5.50
C LYS A 110 9.97 17.16 -6.25
N GLU A 111 10.97 16.95 -7.12
CA GLU A 111 11.54 17.99 -7.98
C GLU A 111 10.50 18.61 -8.91
N LEU A 112 9.65 17.79 -9.54
CA LEU A 112 8.60 18.27 -10.43
C LEU A 112 7.54 19.08 -9.68
N SER A 113 7.16 18.67 -8.46
CA SER A 113 6.19 19.41 -7.65
C SER A 113 6.68 20.79 -7.25
N GLU A 114 7.98 20.93 -6.97
CA GLU A 114 8.62 22.22 -6.70
C GLU A 114 8.71 23.10 -7.96
N LYS A 115 9.02 22.49 -9.11
CA LYS A 115 9.11 23.19 -10.41
C LYS A 115 7.75 23.64 -10.94
N TYR A 116 6.70 22.88 -10.67
CA TYR A 116 5.34 23.11 -11.15
C TYR A 116 4.34 23.22 -9.99
N PRO A 117 4.42 24.30 -9.17
CA PRO A 117 3.60 24.43 -7.97
C PRO A 117 2.09 24.53 -8.25
N GLN A 118 1.71 24.76 -9.52
CA GLN A 118 0.31 24.80 -9.98
C GLN A 118 -0.23 23.44 -10.44
N VAL A 119 0.55 22.37 -10.38
CA VAL A 119 0.18 21.02 -10.79
C VAL A 119 0.05 20.14 -9.55
N ALA A 120 -1.02 19.36 -9.45
CA ALA A 120 -1.17 18.33 -8.41
C ALA A 120 -0.44 17.07 -8.83
N PHE A 121 0.35 16.51 -7.91
CA PHE A 121 1.05 15.24 -8.10
C PHE A 121 0.57 14.22 -7.07
N LEU A 122 0.21 13.03 -7.55
CA LEU A 122 -0.07 11.87 -6.71
C LEU A 122 0.88 10.74 -7.13
N ASN A 123 1.61 10.14 -6.18
CA ASN A 123 2.55 9.08 -6.50
C ASN A 123 2.25 7.80 -5.69
N ALA A 124 1.83 6.74 -6.37
CA ALA A 124 1.65 5.44 -5.73
C ALA A 124 2.99 4.87 -5.28
N SER A 125 3.01 4.29 -4.09
CA SER A 125 4.20 3.76 -3.40
C SER A 125 5.34 4.77 -3.20
N GLY A 126 5.09 6.07 -3.43
CA GLY A 126 6.08 7.11 -3.19
C GLY A 126 6.39 7.32 -1.70
N THR A 127 7.51 8.00 -1.44
CA THR A 127 8.00 8.30 -0.09
C THR A 127 8.20 9.80 0.15
N THR A 128 7.92 10.64 -0.84
CA THR A 128 8.07 12.10 -0.78
C THR A 128 6.72 12.79 -0.87
N ASN A 129 6.56 13.87 -0.10
CA ASN A 129 5.32 14.65 -0.04
C ASN A 129 5.63 16.15 -0.08
N GLY A 130 4.63 16.96 -0.39
CA GLY A 130 4.75 18.42 -0.50
C GLY A 130 3.40 19.12 -0.51
N SER A 131 3.39 20.44 -0.74
CA SER A 131 2.16 21.24 -0.76
C SER A 131 1.22 20.90 -1.92
N ASN A 132 1.72 20.27 -2.97
CA ASN A 132 1.01 19.84 -4.18
C ASN A 132 1.42 18.41 -4.60
N LEU A 133 2.02 17.64 -3.70
CA LEU A 133 2.42 16.25 -3.91
C LEU A 133 1.98 15.40 -2.72
N GLU A 134 1.24 14.33 -3.02
CA GLU A 134 0.93 13.29 -2.05
C GLU A 134 1.36 11.92 -2.58
N SER A 135 2.19 11.24 -1.82
CA SER A 135 2.44 9.82 -2.02
C SER A 135 1.35 9.00 -1.34
N PHE A 136 0.95 7.89 -1.94
CA PHE A 136 -0.07 7.00 -1.38
C PHE A 136 0.31 5.53 -1.56
N TYR A 137 -0.09 4.70 -0.59
CA TYR A 137 0.09 3.26 -0.66
C TYR A 137 -0.94 2.56 0.22
N GLY A 138 -1.49 1.45 -0.22
CA GLY A 138 -2.47 0.70 0.57
C GLY A 138 -1.83 -0.15 1.68
N ARG A 139 -2.56 -0.36 2.78
CA ARG A 139 -2.17 -1.25 3.88
C ARG A 139 -2.32 -2.72 3.46
N THR A 140 -1.54 -3.15 2.48
CA THR A 140 -1.61 -4.50 1.89
C THR A 140 -1.40 -5.62 2.89
N TYR A 141 -0.78 -5.34 4.02
CA TYR A 141 -0.69 -6.32 5.11
C TYR A 141 -2.07 -6.76 5.64
N GLU A 142 -3.10 -5.90 5.55
CA GLU A 142 -4.46 -6.27 5.96
C GLU A 142 -5.06 -7.34 5.05
N SER A 143 -5.01 -7.13 3.73
CA SER A 143 -5.50 -8.11 2.75
C SER A 143 -4.61 -9.34 2.65
N GLN A 144 -3.29 -9.20 2.80
CA GLN A 144 -2.37 -10.34 2.83
C GLN A 144 -2.55 -11.21 4.08
N TYR A 145 -2.90 -10.63 5.23
CA TYR A 145 -3.27 -11.39 6.41
C TYR A 145 -4.50 -12.29 6.12
N LEU A 146 -5.52 -11.76 5.44
CA LEU A 146 -6.69 -12.54 5.06
C LEU A 146 -6.35 -13.64 4.04
N CYS A 147 -5.47 -13.35 3.08
CA CYS A 147 -4.93 -14.36 2.16
C CYS A 147 -4.15 -15.45 2.91
N GLY A 148 -3.35 -15.06 3.90
CA GLY A 148 -2.64 -15.98 4.78
C GLY A 148 -3.58 -16.91 5.55
N MET A 149 -4.73 -16.41 6.05
CA MET A 149 -5.76 -17.25 6.69
C MET A 149 -6.26 -18.34 5.74
N ILE A 150 -6.57 -17.98 4.50
CA ILE A 150 -7.02 -18.95 3.49
C ILE A 150 -5.91 -19.95 3.20
N ALA A 151 -4.67 -19.49 3.01
CA ALA A 151 -3.52 -20.36 2.74
C ALA A 151 -3.27 -21.35 3.88
N GLY A 152 -3.28 -20.88 5.11
CA GLY A 152 -3.12 -21.73 6.29
C GLY A 152 -4.22 -22.78 6.45
N ALA A 153 -5.47 -22.42 6.12
CA ALA A 153 -6.60 -23.34 6.15
C ALA A 153 -6.56 -24.40 5.03
N MET A 154 -6.05 -24.02 3.85
CA MET A 154 -6.05 -24.89 2.66
C MET A 154 -4.78 -25.73 2.52
N SER A 155 -3.68 -25.37 3.20
CA SER A 155 -2.45 -26.14 3.20
C SER A 155 -2.60 -27.43 3.98
N LYS A 156 -2.22 -28.54 3.35
CA LYS A 156 -2.15 -29.87 3.98
C LYS A 156 -0.78 -30.12 4.63
N SER A 157 0.27 -29.56 4.01
CA SER A 157 1.65 -29.72 4.50
C SER A 157 1.97 -28.79 5.68
N GLY A 158 1.24 -27.70 5.83
CA GLY A 158 1.60 -26.59 6.72
C GLY A 158 2.80 -25.79 6.23
N LYS A 159 3.36 -26.11 5.05
CA LYS A 159 4.46 -25.39 4.43
C LYS A 159 3.93 -24.47 3.35
N LEU A 160 4.03 -23.18 3.57
CA LEU A 160 3.63 -22.16 2.62
C LEU A 160 4.87 -21.57 1.95
N GLY A 161 4.71 -21.09 0.73
CA GLY A 161 5.72 -20.33 0.00
C GLY A 161 5.28 -18.87 -0.18
N PHE A 162 6.26 -18.00 -0.39
CA PHE A 162 6.00 -16.62 -0.74
C PHE A 162 7.07 -16.10 -1.71
N VAL A 163 6.69 -15.85 -2.97
CA VAL A 163 7.59 -15.25 -3.97
C VAL A 163 7.53 -13.74 -3.80
N ALA A 164 8.66 -13.12 -3.50
CA ALA A 164 8.76 -11.70 -3.17
C ALA A 164 9.79 -10.97 -4.06
N ALA A 165 9.61 -9.66 -4.27
CA ALA A 165 10.54 -8.88 -5.07
C ALA A 165 11.80 -8.48 -4.28
N HIS A 166 11.67 -7.59 -3.32
CA HIS A 166 12.78 -7.02 -2.56
C HIS A 166 12.50 -7.06 -1.05
N PRO A 167 13.53 -7.25 -0.17
CA PRO A 167 13.35 -7.26 1.28
C PRO A 167 13.27 -5.83 1.84
N ILE A 168 12.19 -5.12 1.55
CA ILE A 168 11.89 -3.77 2.03
C ILE A 168 10.63 -3.76 2.89
N GLY A 169 10.44 -2.73 3.71
CA GLY A 169 9.33 -2.63 4.64
C GLY A 169 7.97 -3.05 4.06
N PRO A 170 7.52 -2.46 2.91
CA PRO A 170 6.27 -2.82 2.25
C PRO A 170 6.12 -4.29 1.86
N VAL A 171 7.19 -4.96 1.53
CA VAL A 171 7.20 -6.39 1.20
C VAL A 171 7.25 -7.23 2.47
N ASN A 172 8.10 -6.83 3.44
CA ASN A 172 8.27 -7.57 4.70
C ASN A 172 6.97 -7.60 5.51
N TRP A 173 6.21 -6.49 5.57
CA TRP A 173 4.94 -6.52 6.29
C TRP A 173 3.90 -7.41 5.61
N THR A 174 3.90 -7.56 4.28
CA THR A 174 2.98 -8.48 3.60
C THR A 174 3.32 -9.93 3.92
N ILE A 175 4.61 -10.28 3.97
CA ILE A 175 5.10 -11.61 4.34
C ILE A 175 4.72 -11.95 5.78
N ASN A 176 5.03 -11.04 6.72
CA ASN A 176 4.72 -11.23 8.13
C ASN A 176 3.21 -11.32 8.39
N ALA A 177 2.42 -10.48 7.73
CA ALA A 177 0.96 -10.52 7.85
C ALA A 177 0.38 -11.82 7.28
N TYR A 178 0.92 -12.29 6.15
CA TYR A 178 0.55 -13.57 5.56
C TYR A 178 0.80 -14.73 6.53
N GLU A 179 1.96 -14.73 7.21
CA GLU A 179 2.24 -15.72 8.25
C GLU A 179 1.28 -15.62 9.43
N LEU A 180 1.04 -14.42 9.97
CA LEU A 180 0.09 -14.23 11.07
C LEU A 180 -1.31 -14.76 10.72
N GLY A 181 -1.74 -14.52 9.49
CA GLY A 181 -2.99 -15.06 8.95
C GLY A 181 -2.97 -16.59 8.87
N ALA A 182 -1.89 -17.16 8.37
CA ALA A 182 -1.72 -18.60 8.27
C ALA A 182 -1.73 -19.27 9.64
N LEU A 183 -0.99 -18.74 10.61
CA LEU A 183 -0.94 -19.21 11.99
C LEU A 183 -2.31 -19.15 12.69
N LYS A 184 -3.15 -18.19 12.35
CA LYS A 184 -4.53 -18.10 12.86
C LYS A 184 -5.37 -19.35 12.53
N MET A 185 -5.13 -19.96 11.37
CA MET A 185 -5.86 -21.13 10.88
C MET A 185 -5.10 -22.44 11.07
N ASN A 186 -3.77 -22.37 11.03
CA ASN A 186 -2.87 -23.52 11.23
C ASN A 186 -1.69 -23.09 12.11
N PRO A 187 -1.71 -23.36 13.41
CA PRO A 187 -0.67 -22.92 14.34
C PRO A 187 0.75 -23.48 14.07
N LYS A 188 0.88 -24.41 13.14
CA LYS A 188 2.16 -25.01 12.73
C LYS A 188 2.63 -24.53 11.35
N ALA A 189 1.90 -23.60 10.73
CA ALA A 189 2.27 -23.08 9.41
C ALA A 189 3.64 -22.40 9.45
N THR A 190 4.39 -22.54 8.36
CA THR A 190 5.63 -21.81 8.11
C THR A 190 5.59 -21.21 6.72
N VAL A 191 6.29 -20.11 6.50
CA VAL A 191 6.32 -19.40 5.20
C VAL A 191 7.76 -19.33 4.70
N THR A 192 8.08 -20.10 3.68
CA THR A 192 9.37 -20.01 2.99
C THR A 192 9.32 -18.88 1.96
N VAL A 193 10.27 -17.95 2.03
CA VAL A 193 10.34 -16.78 1.14
C VAL A 193 11.53 -16.90 0.21
N ILE A 194 11.30 -16.66 -1.09
CA ILE A 194 12.36 -16.48 -2.08
C ILE A 194 12.22 -15.08 -2.70
N PHE A 195 13.30 -14.28 -2.60
CA PHE A 195 13.37 -12.95 -3.20
C PHE A 195 13.93 -13.04 -4.61
N THR A 196 13.19 -12.50 -5.60
CA THR A 196 13.61 -12.46 -7.02
C THR A 196 14.59 -11.33 -7.31
N GLY A 197 14.61 -10.30 -6.49
CA GLY A 197 15.39 -9.08 -6.72
C GLY A 197 14.83 -8.18 -7.83
N ALA A 198 13.58 -8.41 -8.25
CA ALA A 198 12.89 -7.63 -9.27
C ALA A 198 11.38 -7.61 -9.02
N TRP A 199 10.73 -6.51 -9.40
CA TRP A 199 9.27 -6.40 -9.33
C TRP A 199 8.58 -7.27 -10.39
N ASN A 200 9.11 -7.27 -11.61
CA ASN A 200 8.61 -8.00 -12.77
C ASN A 200 9.75 -8.79 -13.42
N ASP A 201 9.85 -10.07 -13.12
CA ASP A 201 10.78 -11.01 -13.74
C ASP A 201 10.14 -12.41 -13.79
N PRO A 202 9.30 -12.70 -14.80
CA PRO A 202 8.60 -13.98 -14.90
C PRO A 202 9.52 -15.20 -14.89
N VAL A 203 10.78 -15.06 -15.32
CA VAL A 203 11.75 -16.17 -15.34
C VAL A 203 12.19 -16.52 -13.92
N LYS A 204 12.57 -15.52 -13.13
CA LYS A 204 12.95 -15.74 -11.72
C LYS A 204 11.76 -16.13 -10.87
N GLU A 205 10.60 -15.53 -11.09
CA GLU A 205 9.35 -15.86 -10.38
C GLU A 205 8.96 -17.32 -10.61
N ARG A 206 9.06 -17.80 -11.87
CA ARG A 206 8.82 -19.19 -12.22
C ARG A 206 9.81 -20.12 -11.52
N ALA A 207 11.08 -19.80 -11.57
CA ALA A 207 12.12 -20.61 -10.92
C ALA A 207 11.89 -20.70 -9.39
N ALA A 208 11.55 -19.58 -8.74
CA ALA A 208 11.25 -19.53 -7.32
C ALA A 208 10.02 -20.40 -6.98
N ALA A 209 8.93 -20.24 -7.70
CA ALA A 209 7.69 -20.98 -7.46
C ALA A 209 7.89 -22.51 -7.71
N GLN A 210 8.64 -22.89 -8.74
CA GLN A 210 8.98 -24.29 -9.01
C GLN A 210 9.83 -24.89 -7.87
N ALA A 211 10.86 -24.16 -7.43
CA ALA A 211 11.72 -24.61 -6.31
C ALA A 211 10.93 -24.81 -5.01
N MET A 212 9.95 -23.93 -4.74
CA MET A 212 9.05 -24.07 -3.60
C MET A 212 8.18 -25.34 -3.72
N ALA A 213 7.57 -25.58 -4.89
CA ALA A 213 6.76 -26.77 -5.13
C ALA A 213 7.60 -28.06 -4.97
N ASP A 214 8.85 -28.06 -5.44
CA ASP A 214 9.78 -29.20 -5.31
C ASP A 214 10.16 -29.48 -3.83
N GLN A 215 10.09 -28.46 -2.96
CA GLN A 215 10.28 -28.61 -1.51
C GLN A 215 9.02 -29.09 -0.75
N GLY A 216 7.95 -29.42 -1.48
CA GLY A 216 6.69 -29.88 -0.91
C GLY A 216 5.82 -28.79 -0.31
N ILE A 217 6.04 -27.55 -0.70
CA ILE A 217 5.14 -26.42 -0.43
C ILE A 217 3.90 -26.61 -1.28
N ASP A 218 2.72 -26.46 -0.67
CA ASP A 218 1.43 -26.72 -1.31
C ASP A 218 0.50 -25.50 -1.47
N VAL A 219 0.93 -24.34 -0.96
CA VAL A 219 0.29 -23.04 -1.24
C VAL A 219 1.36 -21.97 -1.39
N ILE A 220 1.33 -21.20 -2.48
CA ILE A 220 2.32 -20.15 -2.79
C ILE A 220 1.64 -18.78 -2.84
N GLY A 221 2.01 -17.88 -1.92
CA GLY A 221 1.69 -16.45 -1.96
C GLY A 221 2.70 -15.66 -2.79
N GLN A 222 2.41 -14.39 -3.05
CA GLN A 222 3.32 -13.53 -3.82
C GLN A 222 3.23 -12.06 -3.44
N HIS A 223 4.35 -11.34 -3.68
CA HIS A 223 4.43 -9.89 -3.81
C HIS A 223 5.45 -9.57 -4.92
N VAL A 224 5.06 -9.89 -6.13
CA VAL A 224 5.69 -9.60 -7.42
C VAL A 224 4.59 -9.19 -8.40
N ASP A 225 4.97 -8.50 -9.48
CA ASP A 225 4.01 -7.81 -10.35
C ASP A 225 3.36 -8.71 -11.42
N THR A 226 3.79 -9.97 -11.57
CA THR A 226 3.22 -10.87 -12.58
C THR A 226 2.39 -12.01 -12.00
N PRO A 227 1.49 -12.63 -12.76
CA PRO A 227 0.73 -13.80 -12.31
C PRO A 227 1.54 -15.11 -12.31
N THR A 228 2.81 -15.07 -12.65
CA THR A 228 3.64 -16.27 -12.88
C THR A 228 3.65 -17.25 -11.70
N PRO A 229 3.78 -16.85 -10.43
CA PRO A 229 3.73 -17.80 -9.32
C PRO A 229 2.41 -18.57 -9.24
N GLN A 230 1.27 -17.94 -9.56
CA GLN A 230 -0.04 -18.59 -9.57
C GLN A 230 -0.19 -19.56 -10.76
N ILE A 231 0.36 -19.19 -11.91
CA ILE A 231 0.39 -20.07 -13.10
C ILE A 231 1.20 -21.33 -12.78
N VAL A 232 2.37 -21.18 -12.16
CA VAL A 232 3.20 -22.33 -11.72
C VAL A 232 2.46 -23.18 -10.68
N ALA A 233 1.80 -22.56 -9.70
CA ALA A 233 0.99 -23.29 -8.71
C ALA A 233 -0.06 -24.18 -9.42
N GLN A 234 -0.74 -23.63 -10.44
CA GLN A 234 -1.71 -24.38 -11.23
C GLN A 234 -1.07 -25.52 -12.04
N GLU A 235 0.07 -25.28 -12.71
CA GLU A 235 0.82 -26.28 -13.45
C GLU A 235 1.27 -27.45 -12.54
N ARG A 236 1.60 -27.15 -11.30
CA ARG A 236 2.07 -28.12 -10.29
C ARG A 236 0.94 -28.79 -9.51
N GLY A 237 -0.32 -28.41 -9.77
CA GLY A 237 -1.49 -28.94 -9.07
C GLY A 237 -1.56 -28.60 -7.58
N ILE A 238 -0.94 -27.49 -7.17
CA ILE A 238 -0.99 -26.91 -5.84
C ILE A 238 -1.78 -25.60 -5.85
N TYR A 239 -2.00 -25.01 -4.68
CA TYR A 239 -2.74 -23.76 -4.56
C TYR A 239 -1.83 -22.53 -4.47
N GLY A 240 -2.45 -21.36 -4.56
CA GLY A 240 -1.76 -20.11 -4.30
C GLY A 240 -2.70 -18.96 -3.96
N THR A 241 -2.11 -17.83 -3.57
CA THR A 241 -2.79 -16.57 -3.31
C THR A 241 -2.11 -15.44 -4.08
N GLY A 242 -2.91 -14.69 -4.83
CA GLY A 242 -2.42 -13.63 -5.71
C GLY A 242 -2.17 -12.31 -4.99
N HIS A 243 -1.59 -11.37 -5.74
CA HIS A 243 -1.35 -10.00 -5.32
C HIS A 243 -1.70 -9.01 -6.42
N HIS A 244 -1.92 -7.76 -6.07
CA HIS A 244 -2.30 -6.61 -6.89
C HIS A 244 -3.74 -6.60 -7.41
N ARG A 245 -4.23 -7.71 -7.96
CA ARG A 245 -5.57 -7.87 -8.54
C ARG A 245 -6.05 -9.32 -8.39
N ASP A 246 -7.27 -9.60 -8.85
CA ASP A 246 -7.78 -10.98 -8.87
C ASP A 246 -7.03 -11.83 -9.92
N LEU A 247 -6.14 -12.69 -9.47
CA LEU A 247 -5.35 -13.56 -10.34
C LEU A 247 -6.04 -14.88 -10.72
N ARG A 248 -7.31 -15.09 -10.32
CA ARG A 248 -8.10 -16.26 -10.78
C ARG A 248 -8.31 -16.27 -12.29
N GLU A 249 -8.20 -15.12 -12.95
CA GLU A 249 -8.21 -15.01 -14.41
C GLU A 249 -7.08 -15.82 -15.06
N PHE A 250 -5.88 -15.82 -14.45
CA PHE A 250 -4.69 -16.49 -15.00
C PHE A 250 -4.55 -17.93 -14.50
N ALA A 251 -4.99 -18.22 -13.31
CA ALA A 251 -4.84 -19.53 -12.67
C ALA A 251 -6.11 -19.91 -11.90
N PRO A 252 -7.25 -20.14 -12.59
CA PRO A 252 -8.55 -20.34 -11.97
C PRO A 252 -8.64 -21.57 -11.07
N LYS A 253 -7.79 -22.58 -11.27
CA LYS A 253 -7.77 -23.81 -10.46
C LYS A 253 -6.87 -23.73 -9.24
N ALA A 254 -5.90 -22.82 -9.23
CA ALA A 254 -4.91 -22.70 -8.16
C ALA A 254 -5.15 -21.50 -7.27
N THR A 255 -5.49 -20.34 -7.84
CA THR A 255 -5.62 -19.10 -7.06
C THR A 255 -6.86 -19.15 -6.16
N LEU A 256 -6.63 -19.23 -4.85
CA LEU A 256 -7.68 -19.29 -3.82
C LEU A 256 -8.35 -17.93 -3.62
N CYS A 257 -7.56 -16.88 -3.58
CA CYS A 257 -7.91 -15.47 -3.42
C CYS A 257 -6.74 -14.59 -3.85
N SER A 258 -6.93 -13.28 -3.85
CA SER A 258 -5.84 -12.32 -4.06
C SER A 258 -5.96 -11.13 -3.12
N SER A 259 -4.83 -10.64 -2.62
CA SER A 259 -4.74 -9.29 -2.07
C SER A 259 -4.82 -8.31 -3.23
N ALA A 260 -5.82 -7.45 -3.27
CA ALA A 260 -6.12 -6.60 -4.41
C ALA A 260 -6.12 -5.11 -4.04
N TRP A 261 -5.69 -4.29 -4.95
CA TRP A 261 -5.85 -2.85 -4.87
C TRP A 261 -7.28 -2.45 -5.23
N THR A 262 -7.75 -1.39 -4.61
CA THR A 262 -9.03 -0.76 -4.93
C THR A 262 -8.81 0.73 -5.20
N TRP A 263 -7.86 1.01 -6.11
CA TRP A 263 -7.35 2.36 -6.39
C TRP A 263 -8.44 3.39 -6.69
N GLU A 264 -9.50 2.99 -7.37
CA GLU A 264 -10.62 3.88 -7.66
C GLU A 264 -11.32 4.37 -6.38
N LYS A 265 -11.37 3.55 -5.34
CA LYS A 265 -12.03 3.94 -4.08
C LYS A 265 -11.24 5.00 -3.31
N PHE A 266 -9.92 4.98 -3.44
CA PHE A 266 -9.04 6.00 -2.87
C PHE A 266 -8.94 7.23 -3.78
N LEU A 267 -8.62 7.04 -5.08
CA LEU A 267 -8.32 8.13 -5.99
C LEU A 267 -9.54 9.01 -6.32
N ILE A 268 -10.74 8.44 -6.43
CA ILE A 268 -11.94 9.24 -6.76
C ILE A 268 -12.22 10.33 -5.71
N PRO A 269 -12.26 10.05 -4.41
CA PRO A 269 -12.41 11.09 -3.39
C PRO A 269 -11.28 12.13 -3.42
N GLU A 270 -10.02 11.72 -3.59
CA GLU A 270 -8.89 12.65 -3.64
C GLU A 270 -8.97 13.58 -4.87
N LEU A 271 -9.27 13.04 -6.03
CA LEU A 271 -9.45 13.84 -7.26
C LEU A 271 -10.62 14.82 -7.17
N LYS A 272 -11.70 14.44 -6.49
CA LYS A 272 -12.81 15.36 -6.21
C LYS A 272 -12.42 16.49 -5.25
N LYS A 273 -11.55 16.23 -4.26
CA LYS A 273 -11.00 17.30 -3.42
C LYS A 273 -10.11 18.25 -4.22
N VAL A 274 -9.29 17.71 -5.15
CA VAL A 274 -8.46 18.51 -6.07
C VAL A 274 -9.35 19.40 -6.94
N GLU A 275 -10.41 18.84 -7.52
CA GLU A 275 -11.38 19.57 -8.34
C GLU A 275 -12.07 20.69 -7.55
N ALA A 276 -12.45 20.42 -6.32
CA ALA A 276 -13.12 21.38 -5.44
C ALA A 276 -12.19 22.47 -4.85
N GLY A 277 -10.87 22.37 -5.08
CA GLY A 277 -9.88 23.31 -4.53
C GLY A 277 -9.70 23.23 -3.01
N ASN A 278 -10.05 22.09 -2.41
CA ASN A 278 -9.92 21.83 -0.98
C ASN A 278 -9.01 20.62 -0.65
N TRP A 279 -8.23 20.17 -1.64
CA TRP A 279 -7.27 19.10 -1.44
C TRP A 279 -6.14 19.57 -0.53
N GLN A 280 -5.89 18.79 0.51
CA GLN A 280 -4.79 18.99 1.44
C GLN A 280 -3.92 17.75 1.42
N PRO A 281 -2.81 17.76 0.64
CA PRO A 281 -1.88 16.63 0.63
C PRO A 281 -1.44 16.28 2.05
N ASN A 282 -1.50 14.99 2.40
CA ASN A 282 -1.01 14.54 3.68
C ASN A 282 0.52 14.65 3.71
N PRO A 283 1.13 15.39 4.66
CA PRO A 283 2.58 15.57 4.72
C PRO A 283 3.35 14.26 4.97
N TYR A 284 2.65 13.23 5.42
CA TYR A 284 3.21 11.89 5.65
C TYR A 284 2.84 10.89 4.56
N GLY A 285 2.07 11.33 3.55
CA GLY A 285 1.45 10.48 2.55
C GLY A 285 0.17 9.79 3.05
N ALA A 286 -0.64 9.30 2.12
CA ALA A 286 -1.86 8.55 2.42
C ALA A 286 -1.55 7.05 2.54
N PHE A 287 -2.09 6.43 3.59
CA PHE A 287 -1.90 5.01 3.84
C PHE A 287 -3.24 4.31 4.13
N PRO A 288 -4.15 4.26 3.13
CA PRO A 288 -5.49 3.71 3.29
C PRO A 288 -5.48 2.18 3.45
N GLY A 289 -6.29 1.69 4.39
CA GLY A 289 -6.54 0.27 4.61
C GLY A 289 -7.77 -0.26 3.86
N ILE A 290 -8.25 -1.43 4.25
CA ILE A 290 -9.50 -2.02 3.73
C ILE A 290 -10.68 -1.08 4.02
N LYS A 291 -10.72 -0.51 5.21
CA LYS A 291 -11.75 0.45 5.62
C LYS A 291 -11.83 1.67 4.70
N ASP A 292 -10.67 2.17 4.29
CA ASP A 292 -10.54 3.41 3.52
C ASP A 292 -10.47 3.18 2.00
N GLY A 293 -10.59 1.92 1.57
CA GLY A 293 -10.59 1.54 0.16
C GLY A 293 -9.24 1.58 -0.53
N GLY A 294 -8.11 1.41 0.21
CA GLY A 294 -6.77 1.30 -0.38
C GLY A 294 -6.46 -0.10 -0.89
N THR A 295 -6.98 -1.11 -0.21
CA THR A 295 -6.81 -2.53 -0.55
C THR A 295 -8.02 -3.33 -0.10
N ASP A 296 -8.18 -4.53 -0.63
CA ASP A 296 -9.17 -5.50 -0.16
C ASP A 296 -8.75 -6.92 -0.57
N ILE A 297 -9.51 -7.92 -0.15
CA ILE A 297 -9.35 -9.29 -0.63
C ILE A 297 -10.30 -9.56 -1.80
N ALA A 298 -9.77 -9.98 -2.94
CA ALA A 298 -10.56 -10.60 -4.01
C ALA A 298 -10.77 -12.08 -3.65
N CYS A 299 -11.86 -12.36 -2.97
CA CYS A 299 -12.20 -13.68 -2.42
C CYS A 299 -13.43 -14.24 -3.11
N CYS A 300 -13.63 -15.52 -3.18
CA CYS A 300 -12.75 -16.65 -2.98
C CYS A 300 -12.98 -17.66 -4.11
N ASN A 301 -11.99 -18.54 -4.35
CA ASN A 301 -12.21 -19.69 -5.24
C ASN A 301 -13.26 -20.64 -4.62
N THR A 302 -14.03 -21.30 -5.46
CA THR A 302 -15.11 -22.23 -5.04
C THR A 302 -14.60 -23.46 -4.28
N VAL A 303 -13.31 -23.78 -4.38
CA VAL A 303 -12.68 -24.87 -3.62
C VAL A 303 -12.44 -24.52 -2.15
N VAL A 304 -12.51 -23.23 -1.77
CA VAL A 304 -12.36 -22.80 -0.38
C VAL A 304 -13.66 -23.10 0.37
N PRO A 305 -13.61 -23.90 1.45
CA PRO A 305 -14.80 -24.24 2.22
C PRO A 305 -15.52 -23.00 2.77
N LYS A 306 -16.85 -23.04 2.77
CA LYS A 306 -17.67 -21.90 3.23
C LYS A 306 -17.31 -21.45 4.65
N GLU A 307 -17.05 -22.37 5.56
CA GLU A 307 -16.67 -22.07 6.94
C GLU A 307 -15.31 -21.32 7.04
N VAL A 308 -14.42 -21.55 6.07
CA VAL A 308 -13.15 -20.77 5.97
C VAL A 308 -13.45 -19.37 5.47
N VAL A 309 -14.29 -19.26 4.42
CA VAL A 309 -14.70 -17.95 3.89
C VAL A 309 -15.40 -17.12 4.97
N ASP A 310 -16.34 -17.73 5.72
CA ASP A 310 -17.07 -17.02 6.78
C ASP A 310 -16.11 -16.48 7.87
N LYS A 311 -15.12 -17.28 8.28
CA LYS A 311 -14.09 -16.84 9.25
C LYS A 311 -13.24 -15.68 8.70
N VAL A 312 -12.84 -15.75 7.45
CA VAL A 312 -12.04 -14.71 6.78
C VAL A 312 -12.84 -13.42 6.65
N MET A 313 -14.11 -13.50 6.30
CA MET A 313 -14.98 -12.32 6.19
C MET A 313 -15.31 -11.70 7.55
N ALA A 314 -15.46 -12.51 8.60
CA ALA A 314 -15.58 -12.00 9.97
C ALA A 314 -14.30 -11.28 10.42
N GLU A 315 -13.14 -11.82 10.08
CA GLU A 315 -11.86 -11.20 10.38
C GLU A 315 -11.63 -9.91 9.58
N ARG A 316 -12.05 -9.89 8.30
CA ARG A 316 -12.07 -8.68 7.48
C ARG A 316 -12.93 -7.58 8.14
N GLN A 317 -14.09 -7.92 8.65
CA GLN A 317 -14.93 -6.97 9.37
C GLN A 317 -14.24 -6.46 10.65
N ALA A 318 -13.58 -7.33 11.40
CA ALA A 318 -12.82 -6.93 12.58
C ALA A 318 -11.69 -5.92 12.25
N ILE A 319 -11.01 -6.10 11.10
CA ILE A 319 -10.01 -5.13 10.61
C ILE A 319 -10.67 -3.77 10.31
N ILE A 320 -11.82 -3.77 9.62
CA ILE A 320 -12.59 -2.54 9.36
C ILE A 320 -13.00 -1.86 10.67
N ASP A 321 -13.34 -2.64 11.70
CA ASP A 321 -13.73 -2.16 13.03
C ASP A 321 -12.53 -1.74 13.90
N GLY A 322 -11.31 -1.80 13.37
CA GLY A 322 -10.10 -1.28 14.02
C GLY A 322 -9.18 -2.33 14.62
N LYS A 323 -9.31 -3.62 14.27
CA LYS A 323 -8.34 -4.64 14.67
C LYS A 323 -6.98 -4.36 14.03
N HIS A 324 -5.93 -4.33 14.85
CA HIS A 324 -4.55 -4.23 14.39
C HIS A 324 -3.96 -5.61 14.11
N ILE A 325 -3.34 -5.78 12.93
CA ILE A 325 -2.69 -7.05 12.54
C ILE A 325 -1.39 -7.25 13.34
N PHE A 326 -0.57 -6.19 13.45
CA PHE A 326 0.69 -6.24 14.20
C PHE A 326 0.50 -5.76 15.63
N ALA A 327 -0.38 -6.45 16.37
CA ALA A 327 -0.55 -6.25 17.81
C ALA A 327 0.40 -7.17 18.58
N GLY A 328 1.10 -6.63 19.60
CA GLY A 328 2.05 -7.37 20.40
C GLY A 328 1.41 -8.31 21.45
N PRO A 329 2.20 -9.23 22.02
CA PRO A 329 3.65 -9.30 21.83
C PRO A 329 4.06 -10.03 20.55
N LEU A 330 4.98 -9.45 19.77
CA LEU A 330 5.58 -10.07 18.60
C LEU A 330 7.10 -10.15 18.77
N LYS A 331 7.70 -11.26 18.34
CA LYS A 331 9.15 -11.47 18.32
C LYS A 331 9.61 -11.71 16.88
N ASP A 332 10.84 -11.32 16.59
CA ASP A 332 11.49 -11.66 15.33
C ASP A 332 12.12 -13.07 15.34
N THR A 333 12.72 -13.46 14.23
CA THR A 333 13.42 -14.74 14.06
C THR A 333 14.58 -14.96 15.04
N SER A 334 15.12 -13.89 15.64
CA SER A 334 16.18 -13.98 16.67
C SER A 334 15.61 -14.15 18.09
N GLY A 335 14.28 -14.05 18.25
CA GLY A 335 13.60 -14.04 19.53
C GLY A 335 13.53 -12.67 20.22
N LYS A 336 14.04 -11.60 19.57
CA LYS A 336 13.93 -10.23 20.06
C LYS A 336 12.48 -9.77 19.97
N GLU A 337 11.97 -9.14 21.04
CA GLU A 337 10.66 -8.53 21.02
C GLU A 337 10.68 -7.26 20.13
N VAL A 338 9.86 -7.26 19.09
CA VAL A 338 9.75 -6.17 18.08
C VAL A 338 8.46 -5.37 18.24
N VAL A 339 7.43 -5.97 18.83
CA VAL A 339 6.20 -5.26 19.26
C VAL A 339 5.87 -5.74 20.69
N PRO A 340 5.97 -4.88 21.70
CA PRO A 340 5.67 -5.24 23.08
C PRO A 340 4.20 -5.58 23.29
N ALA A 341 3.92 -6.36 24.36
CA ALA A 341 2.57 -6.69 24.76
C ALA A 341 1.71 -5.43 24.98
N GLY A 342 0.49 -5.43 24.46
CA GLY A 342 -0.45 -4.32 24.57
C GLY A 342 -0.13 -3.12 23.67
N GLN A 343 0.87 -3.22 22.81
CA GLN A 343 1.20 -2.21 21.83
C GLN A 343 0.86 -2.67 20.41
N ASN A 344 0.69 -1.73 19.51
CA ASN A 344 0.53 -1.96 18.08
C ASN A 344 1.70 -1.35 17.32
N LEU A 345 2.16 -2.01 16.27
CA LEU A 345 3.18 -1.43 15.40
C LEU A 345 2.57 -0.29 14.60
N GLY A 346 3.07 0.93 14.83
CA GLY A 346 2.64 2.13 14.11
C GLY A 346 3.25 2.22 12.70
N ASP A 347 2.74 3.16 11.89
CA ASP A 347 3.13 3.33 10.48
C ASP A 347 4.65 3.50 10.29
N ALA A 348 5.31 4.28 11.15
CA ALA A 348 6.77 4.43 11.09
C ALA A 348 7.54 3.11 11.27
N GLY A 349 7.02 2.22 12.13
CA GLY A 349 7.60 0.89 12.33
C GLY A 349 7.32 -0.03 11.15
N LEU A 350 6.13 0.06 10.56
CA LEU A 350 5.77 -0.69 9.34
C LEU A 350 6.70 -0.33 8.19
N TRP A 351 6.86 0.95 7.85
CA TRP A 351 7.73 1.40 6.75
C TRP A 351 9.20 1.02 6.93
N LYS A 352 9.65 0.84 8.18
CA LYS A 352 11.02 0.45 8.53
C LYS A 352 11.17 -1.04 8.84
N MET A 353 10.14 -1.86 8.60
CA MET A 353 10.17 -3.28 8.94
C MET A 353 11.27 -4.01 8.18
N ASP A 354 12.32 -4.41 8.89
CA ASP A 354 13.50 -5.13 8.40
C ASP A 354 13.66 -6.52 9.06
N TRP A 355 12.62 -7.00 9.71
CA TRP A 355 12.56 -8.24 10.44
C TRP A 355 11.44 -9.17 9.97
N PHE A 356 11.59 -10.44 10.29
CA PHE A 356 10.57 -11.46 10.04
C PHE A 356 10.15 -12.17 11.33
N LEU A 357 8.92 -12.65 11.34
CA LEU A 357 8.38 -13.49 12.40
C LEU A 357 9.05 -14.89 12.42
N PRO A 358 9.03 -15.62 13.56
CA PRO A 358 9.78 -16.87 13.72
C PRO A 358 9.46 -17.98 12.71
N GLY A 359 8.25 -18.03 12.16
CA GLY A 359 7.86 -19.03 11.16
C GLY A 359 8.18 -18.64 9.72
N VAL A 360 8.72 -17.43 9.48
CA VAL A 360 9.20 -16.99 8.17
C VAL A 360 10.62 -17.49 7.94
N ILE A 361 10.83 -18.22 6.85
CA ILE A 361 12.12 -18.81 6.44
C ILE A 361 12.56 -18.09 5.16
N ALA A 362 13.31 -17.00 5.29
CA ALA A 362 13.86 -16.29 4.15
C ALA A 362 15.07 -17.04 3.57
N GLN A 363 14.98 -17.48 2.32
CA GLN A 363 16.10 -18.07 1.60
C GLN A 363 16.93 -16.94 0.96
N LYS A 364 18.26 -17.06 1.10
CA LYS A 364 19.24 -16.11 0.55
C LYS A 364 19.52 -16.42 -0.92
#